data_bfbd93c3e56b3004c494217c8d721a78
#
_entry.id   bfbd93c3e56b3004c494217c8d721a78
#
_cell.length_a   1.000
_cell.length_b   1.000
_cell.length_c   1.000
_cell.angle_alpha   90.00
_cell.angle_beta   90.00
_cell.angle_gamma   90.00
#
_symmetry.space_group_name_H-M   'P 1'
#
loop_
_entity.id
_entity.type
_entity.pdbx_description
1 polymer ?
#
loop_
_entity_poly.entity_id
_entity_poly.type
_entity_poly.pdbx_seq_one_letter_code
_entity_poly.pdbx_strand_id
1 'polypeptide(L)'
;MSTGDRRVCLLTGAGGTLGDAFCRAYAASYDIVAVCRRRAPGVPSQHEWFVDPLDPDAAIPDNEARVFVVYADLEKQGEVERVVDIALARFDDVDLLVNNAAYTFLHPQGVVDGDVVLDSVERHFAVNVAIPLRLATRLAQRSWLHRDLRNRERNRNVVNVSSLSASRVYPGGQAVYASSKAALNHLTRHLAAEFGEFGVRVNALAPNTFPSIVSTETVADAIVRLDAESVTGRVLVVDADAAAEAAS
;
A
#
# COMPACT_ATOMS: atom_id res chain seq x y z
N MET A 1 -21.14 -15.57 -9.38
CA MET A 1 -19.88 -15.99 -8.72
C MET A 1 -19.99 -15.60 -7.26
N SER A 2 -19.79 -16.56 -6.36
CA SER A 2 -19.93 -16.32 -4.91
C SER A 2 -19.02 -15.18 -4.44
N THR A 3 -19.55 -14.29 -3.62
CA THR A 3 -18.84 -13.15 -3.00
C THR A 3 -17.72 -13.57 -2.04
N GLY A 4 -17.45 -14.87 -1.89
CA GLY A 4 -16.53 -15.43 -0.89
C GLY A 4 -15.10 -15.71 -1.34
N ASP A 5 -14.72 -15.45 -2.60
CA ASP A 5 -13.42 -15.90 -3.14
C ASP A 5 -12.47 -14.78 -3.60
N ARG A 6 -12.85 -13.52 -3.43
CA ARG A 6 -11.97 -12.40 -3.77
C ARG A 6 -10.94 -12.13 -2.68
N ARG A 7 -9.77 -11.69 -3.11
CA ARG A 7 -8.74 -11.26 -2.18
C ARG A 7 -9.06 -9.88 -1.63
N VAL A 8 -8.89 -9.70 -0.34
CA VAL A 8 -9.08 -8.41 0.34
C VAL A 8 -7.74 -7.68 0.41
N CYS A 9 -7.70 -6.48 -0.16
CA CYS A 9 -6.53 -5.61 -0.17
C CYS A 9 -6.73 -4.41 0.76
N LEU A 10 -5.87 -4.25 1.76
CA LEU A 10 -5.75 -3.01 2.53
C LEU A 10 -4.67 -2.13 1.91
N LEU A 11 -5.10 -1.03 1.27
CA LEU A 11 -4.23 -0.12 0.52
C LEU A 11 -4.14 1.24 1.21
N THR A 12 -2.94 1.62 1.67
CA THR A 12 -2.71 2.96 2.22
C THR A 12 -2.33 3.97 1.14
N GLY A 13 -2.68 5.24 1.36
CA GLY A 13 -2.44 6.29 0.36
C GLY A 13 -3.23 6.10 -0.94
N ALA A 14 -4.42 5.51 -0.84
CA ALA A 14 -5.25 5.14 -1.99
C ALA A 14 -5.69 6.34 -2.85
N GLY A 15 -5.79 7.54 -2.31
CA GLY A 15 -6.08 8.76 -3.07
C GLY A 15 -4.85 9.42 -3.74
N GLY A 16 -3.65 8.83 -3.61
CA GLY A 16 -2.43 9.25 -4.31
C GLY A 16 -2.36 8.68 -5.73
N THR A 17 -1.35 9.08 -6.52
CA THR A 17 -1.20 8.68 -7.92
C THR A 17 -1.22 7.16 -8.12
N LEU A 18 -0.37 6.43 -7.38
CA LEU A 18 -0.31 4.96 -7.50
C LEU A 18 -1.56 4.29 -6.90
N GLY A 19 -2.04 4.77 -5.75
CA GLY A 19 -3.22 4.19 -5.10
C GLY A 19 -4.49 4.32 -5.95
N ASP A 20 -4.70 5.47 -6.56
CA ASP A 20 -5.82 5.73 -7.47
C ASP A 20 -5.74 4.85 -8.74
N ALA A 21 -4.55 4.72 -9.35
CA ALA A 21 -4.32 3.84 -10.49
C ALA A 21 -4.57 2.36 -10.13
N PHE A 22 -4.10 1.90 -8.97
CA PHE A 22 -4.36 0.56 -8.48
C PHE A 22 -5.87 0.30 -8.29
N CYS A 23 -6.59 1.23 -7.65
CA CYS A 23 -8.04 1.10 -7.47
C CYS A 23 -8.77 1.02 -8.81
N ARG A 24 -8.42 1.87 -9.79
CA ARG A 24 -9.03 1.81 -11.12
C ARG A 24 -8.78 0.50 -11.86
N ALA A 25 -7.55 0.02 -11.84
CA ALA A 25 -7.18 -1.17 -12.59
C ALA A 25 -7.70 -2.47 -11.95
N TYR A 26 -7.76 -2.50 -10.61
CA TYR A 26 -7.92 -3.76 -9.88
C TYR A 26 -9.15 -3.86 -8.99
N ALA A 27 -10.08 -2.88 -8.99
CA ALA A 27 -11.35 -2.98 -8.27
C ALA A 27 -12.21 -4.18 -8.70
N ALA A 28 -12.03 -4.69 -9.91
CA ALA A 28 -12.71 -5.91 -10.36
C ALA A 28 -12.12 -7.21 -9.75
N SER A 29 -10.84 -7.19 -9.36
CA SER A 29 -10.09 -8.37 -8.90
C SER A 29 -9.98 -8.45 -7.38
N TYR A 30 -10.00 -7.30 -6.68
CA TYR A 30 -9.89 -7.21 -5.24
C TYR A 30 -11.08 -6.51 -4.61
N ASP A 31 -11.40 -6.89 -3.37
CA ASP A 31 -12.16 -6.03 -2.47
C ASP A 31 -11.13 -5.12 -1.76
N ILE A 32 -11.19 -3.80 -1.99
CA ILE A 32 -10.13 -2.86 -1.59
C ILE A 32 -10.59 -1.99 -0.42
N VAL A 33 -9.91 -2.07 0.71
CA VAL A 33 -10.00 -1.08 1.78
C VAL A 33 -9.04 0.07 1.45
N ALA A 34 -9.59 1.14 0.91
CA ALA A 34 -8.86 2.30 0.40
C ALA A 34 -8.65 3.34 1.50
N VAL A 35 -7.47 3.31 2.15
CA VAL A 35 -7.15 4.25 3.24
C VAL A 35 -6.64 5.56 2.65
N CYS A 36 -7.37 6.64 2.91
CA CYS A 36 -7.13 7.97 2.38
C CYS A 36 -7.02 9.00 3.51
N ARG A 37 -6.12 9.99 3.36
CA ARG A 37 -6.07 11.08 4.34
C ARG A 37 -7.05 12.21 4.00
N ARG A 38 -7.17 12.62 2.74
CA ARG A 38 -7.97 13.76 2.30
C ARG A 38 -8.79 13.49 1.04
N ARG A 39 -8.27 12.74 0.09
CA ARG A 39 -8.89 12.49 -1.22
C ARG A 39 -9.08 11.00 -1.42
N ALA A 40 -10.28 10.58 -1.77
CA ALA A 40 -10.58 9.23 -2.20
C ALA A 40 -10.07 8.97 -3.63
N PRO A 41 -9.87 7.71 -4.03
CA PRO A 41 -9.63 7.36 -5.42
C PRO A 41 -10.84 7.70 -6.28
N GLY A 42 -10.59 8.01 -7.57
CA GLY A 42 -11.64 8.38 -8.54
C GLY A 42 -12.37 7.17 -9.14
N VAL A 43 -12.88 6.30 -8.27
CA VAL A 43 -13.65 5.10 -8.64
C VAL A 43 -14.90 5.00 -7.77
N PRO A 44 -15.95 4.28 -8.21
CA PRO A 44 -17.13 4.01 -7.39
C PRO A 44 -16.74 3.40 -6.02
N SER A 45 -17.34 3.95 -4.96
CA SER A 45 -17.09 3.52 -3.58
C SER A 45 -18.41 3.44 -2.80
N GLN A 46 -18.38 2.98 -1.55
CA GLN A 46 -19.56 2.91 -0.69
C GLN A 46 -20.21 4.28 -0.41
N HIS A 47 -19.52 5.38 -0.73
CA HIS A 47 -20.06 6.75 -0.55
C HIS A 47 -20.82 7.24 -1.77
N GLU A 48 -20.83 6.54 -2.88
CA GLU A 48 -21.61 6.90 -4.06
C GLU A 48 -23.03 6.34 -3.93
N TRP A 49 -23.90 7.15 -3.39
CA TRP A 49 -25.34 6.91 -3.35
C TRP A 49 -25.95 7.66 -4.51
N PHE A 50 -26.51 6.95 -5.47
CA PHE A 50 -27.37 7.55 -6.47
C PHE A 50 -28.82 7.49 -5.97
N VAL A 51 -29.30 8.57 -5.41
CA VAL A 51 -30.73 8.76 -5.17
C VAL A 51 -31.27 9.50 -6.39
N ASP A 52 -32.17 8.88 -7.14
CA ASP A 52 -32.86 9.57 -8.22
C ASP A 52 -33.72 10.72 -7.60
N PRO A 53 -33.39 11.99 -7.87
CA PRO A 53 -34.14 13.11 -7.29
C PRO A 53 -35.58 13.17 -7.78
N LEU A 54 -35.93 12.42 -8.85
CA LEU A 54 -37.27 12.35 -9.41
C LEU A 54 -38.08 11.18 -8.85
N ASP A 55 -37.44 10.22 -8.17
CA ASP A 55 -38.10 9.11 -7.49
C ASP A 55 -37.44 8.87 -6.11
N PRO A 56 -37.80 9.72 -5.12
CA PRO A 56 -37.19 9.62 -3.77
C PRO A 56 -37.59 8.35 -3.02
N ASP A 57 -38.62 7.63 -3.47
CA ASP A 57 -39.06 6.34 -2.88
C ASP A 57 -38.50 5.13 -3.62
N ALA A 58 -37.68 5.33 -4.66
CA ALA A 58 -36.98 4.25 -5.34
C ALA A 58 -36.12 3.49 -4.36
N ALA A 59 -36.12 2.15 -4.43
CA ALA A 59 -35.23 1.32 -3.65
C ALA A 59 -33.78 1.71 -3.96
N ILE A 60 -33.02 2.06 -2.93
CA ILE A 60 -31.59 2.36 -3.06
C ILE A 60 -30.93 1.11 -3.62
N PRO A 61 -30.30 1.15 -4.81
CA PRO A 61 -29.66 -0.01 -5.37
C PRO A 61 -28.55 -0.49 -4.42
N ASP A 62 -28.40 -1.81 -4.29
CA ASP A 62 -27.29 -2.41 -3.54
C ASP A 62 -25.97 -1.83 -4.06
N ASN A 63 -25.18 -1.25 -3.17
CA ASN A 63 -23.90 -0.70 -3.53
C ASN A 63 -22.90 -1.85 -3.75
N GLU A 64 -22.72 -2.25 -5.01
CA GLU A 64 -21.78 -3.29 -5.42
C GLU A 64 -20.32 -2.78 -5.48
N ALA A 65 -20.05 -1.55 -5.01
CA ALA A 65 -18.71 -0.99 -5.06
C ALA A 65 -17.71 -1.89 -4.31
N ARG A 66 -16.61 -2.18 -4.98
CA ARG A 66 -15.52 -3.02 -4.47
C ARG A 66 -14.44 -2.23 -3.74
N VAL A 67 -14.56 -0.91 -3.75
CA VAL A 67 -13.64 -0.01 -3.05
C VAL A 67 -14.35 0.58 -1.84
N PHE A 68 -13.86 0.21 -0.67
CA PHE A 68 -14.35 0.71 0.61
C PHE A 68 -13.40 1.77 1.15
N VAL A 69 -13.81 3.03 1.09
CA VAL A 69 -12.98 4.17 1.48
C VAL A 69 -12.98 4.36 3.00
N VAL A 70 -11.78 4.46 3.59
CA VAL A 70 -11.57 4.78 5.00
C VAL A 70 -10.73 6.05 5.09
N TYR A 71 -11.32 7.14 5.59
CA TYR A 71 -10.55 8.35 5.89
C TYR A 71 -9.81 8.20 7.22
N ALA A 72 -8.47 8.28 7.15
CA ALA A 72 -7.59 8.16 8.31
C ALA A 72 -6.30 8.96 8.11
N ASP A 73 -5.87 9.64 9.17
CA ASP A 73 -4.54 10.22 9.27
C ASP A 73 -3.66 9.27 10.09
N LEU A 74 -2.92 8.40 9.42
CA LEU A 74 -2.12 7.35 10.04
C LEU A 74 -0.99 7.88 10.96
N GLU A 75 -0.67 9.17 10.90
CA GLU A 75 0.25 9.83 11.83
C GLU A 75 -0.39 10.07 13.21
N LYS A 76 -1.72 10.02 13.31
CA LYS A 76 -2.43 10.20 14.58
C LYS A 76 -2.48 8.90 15.39
N GLN A 77 -2.42 9.07 16.69
CA GLN A 77 -2.51 7.93 17.63
C GLN A 77 -3.85 7.18 17.47
N GLY A 78 -3.80 5.86 17.45
CA GLY A 78 -4.97 4.98 17.33
C GLY A 78 -5.52 4.80 15.92
N GLU A 79 -5.11 5.60 14.93
CA GLU A 79 -5.66 5.52 13.58
C GLU A 79 -5.23 4.24 12.83
N VAL A 80 -4.02 3.73 13.07
CA VAL A 80 -3.57 2.44 12.53
C VAL A 80 -4.45 1.31 13.03
N GLU A 81 -4.69 1.26 14.34
CA GLU A 81 -5.55 0.27 14.99
C GLU A 81 -6.98 0.36 14.46
N ARG A 82 -7.53 1.57 14.39
CA ARG A 82 -8.88 1.83 13.86
C ARG A 82 -9.04 1.34 12.42
N VAL A 83 -8.06 1.59 11.56
CA VAL A 83 -8.08 1.15 10.16
C VAL A 83 -8.09 -0.37 10.06
N VAL A 84 -7.24 -1.05 10.83
CA VAL A 84 -7.20 -2.52 10.87
C VAL A 84 -8.51 -3.09 11.40
N ASP A 85 -9.06 -2.53 12.47
CA ASP A 85 -10.32 -2.99 13.06
C ASP A 85 -11.49 -2.80 12.08
N ILE A 86 -11.55 -1.69 11.35
CA ILE A 86 -12.56 -1.45 10.30
C ILE A 86 -12.42 -2.46 9.15
N ALA A 87 -11.19 -2.70 8.69
CA ALA A 87 -10.95 -3.65 7.60
C ALA A 87 -11.41 -5.07 7.98
N LEU A 88 -11.06 -5.52 9.18
CA LEU A 88 -11.44 -6.85 9.68
C LEU A 88 -12.94 -6.94 9.99
N ALA A 89 -13.55 -5.89 10.55
CA ALA A 89 -15.00 -5.86 10.79
C ALA A 89 -15.81 -5.92 9.49
N ARG A 90 -15.29 -5.35 8.39
CA ARG A 90 -16.00 -5.31 7.10
C ARG A 90 -15.81 -6.57 6.28
N PHE A 91 -14.62 -7.17 6.31
CA PHE A 91 -14.24 -8.26 5.39
C PHE A 91 -13.79 -9.54 6.11
N ASP A 92 -13.77 -9.56 7.46
CA ASP A 92 -13.32 -10.66 8.30
C ASP A 92 -11.81 -10.98 8.17
N ASP A 93 -11.20 -10.65 7.04
CA ASP A 93 -9.82 -10.97 6.74
C ASP A 93 -9.16 -9.94 5.82
N VAL A 94 -7.82 -9.95 5.75
CA VAL A 94 -7.02 -9.19 4.79
C VAL A 94 -5.98 -10.12 4.18
N ASP A 95 -5.94 -10.23 2.86
CA ASP A 95 -5.00 -11.10 2.14
C ASP A 95 -3.75 -10.35 1.66
N LEU A 96 -3.91 -9.07 1.33
CA LEU A 96 -2.85 -8.21 0.83
C LEU A 96 -2.84 -6.89 1.60
N LEU A 97 -1.70 -6.55 2.22
CA LEU A 97 -1.43 -5.20 2.73
C LEU A 97 -0.51 -4.47 1.77
N VAL A 98 -0.95 -3.34 1.22
CA VAL A 98 -0.11 -2.45 0.41
C VAL A 98 0.21 -1.18 1.19
N ASN A 99 1.43 -1.08 1.70
CA ASN A 99 1.96 0.11 2.36
C ASN A 99 2.45 1.10 1.28
N ASN A 100 1.53 1.90 0.73
CA ASN A 100 1.81 2.87 -0.31
C ASN A 100 1.83 4.33 0.19
N ALA A 101 1.18 4.64 1.31
CA ALA A 101 1.27 5.97 1.91
C ALA A 101 2.73 6.32 2.19
N ALA A 102 3.15 7.52 1.78
CA ALA A 102 4.52 7.99 1.95
C ALA A 102 4.57 9.48 2.28
N TYR A 103 5.57 9.85 3.03
CA TYR A 103 6.02 11.23 3.16
C TYR A 103 7.25 11.42 2.29
N THR A 104 7.17 12.39 1.37
CA THR A 104 8.27 12.75 0.46
C THR A 104 8.49 14.24 0.58
N PHE A 105 9.61 14.61 1.11
CA PHE A 105 10.07 15.99 1.17
C PHE A 105 11.53 16.02 0.70
N LEU A 106 11.78 16.79 -0.36
CA LEU A 106 13.09 16.95 -0.97
C LEU A 106 13.68 18.28 -0.52
N HIS A 107 14.97 18.30 -0.22
CA HIS A 107 15.69 19.47 0.22
C HIS A 107 16.55 20.00 -0.94
N PRO A 108 16.16 21.05 -1.65
CA PRO A 108 16.83 21.50 -2.89
C PRO A 108 18.32 21.77 -2.73
N GLN A 109 18.75 22.25 -1.55
CA GLN A 109 20.15 22.50 -1.23
C GLN A 109 20.83 21.32 -0.50
N GLY A 110 20.14 20.18 -0.39
CA GLY A 110 20.65 18.98 0.30
C GLY A 110 20.56 19.07 1.81
N VAL A 111 21.35 18.26 2.50
CA VAL A 111 21.30 18.13 3.98
C VAL A 111 21.80 19.37 4.73
N VAL A 112 22.39 20.32 4.04
CA VAL A 112 22.85 21.61 4.60
C VAL A 112 21.79 22.72 4.52
N ASP A 113 20.59 22.40 4.07
CA ASP A 113 19.47 23.36 3.90
C ASP A 113 18.80 23.77 5.23
N GLY A 114 19.58 23.83 6.28
CA GLY A 114 19.17 24.30 7.60
C GLY A 114 18.38 23.28 8.42
N ASP A 115 17.76 23.74 9.49
CA ASP A 115 17.05 22.92 10.48
C ASP A 115 15.84 22.17 9.90
N VAL A 116 15.27 22.68 8.81
CA VAL A 116 14.15 22.04 8.10
C VAL A 116 14.45 20.59 7.70
N VAL A 117 15.73 20.28 7.38
CA VAL A 117 16.15 18.92 7.08
C VAL A 117 16.04 18.05 8.31
N LEU A 118 16.57 18.52 9.44
CA LEU A 118 16.56 17.80 10.71
C LEU A 118 15.12 17.56 11.19
N ASP A 119 14.27 18.57 11.10
CA ASP A 119 12.84 18.47 11.46
C ASP A 119 12.08 17.47 10.59
N SER A 120 12.53 17.26 9.36
CA SER A 120 11.89 16.31 8.45
C SER A 120 12.25 14.84 8.70
N VAL A 121 13.37 14.56 9.39
CA VAL A 121 13.89 13.20 9.62
C VAL A 121 12.87 12.34 10.35
N GLU A 122 12.38 12.82 11.49
CA GLU A 122 11.43 12.08 12.31
C GLU A 122 10.19 11.68 11.51
N ARG A 123 9.64 12.63 10.75
CA ARG A 123 8.44 12.38 9.96
C ARG A 123 8.67 11.41 8.80
N HIS A 124 9.84 11.45 8.14
CA HIS A 124 10.17 10.47 7.11
C HIS A 124 10.18 9.05 7.67
N PHE A 125 10.80 8.85 8.84
CA PHE A 125 10.85 7.54 9.46
C PHE A 125 9.51 7.12 10.06
N ALA A 126 8.76 8.05 10.66
CA ALA A 126 7.42 7.77 11.17
C ALA A 126 6.49 7.27 10.06
N VAL A 127 6.39 8.00 8.94
CA VAL A 127 5.45 7.66 7.87
C VAL A 127 5.96 6.51 7.01
N ASN A 128 7.23 6.53 6.61
CA ASN A 128 7.75 5.58 5.62
C ASN A 128 8.21 4.24 6.21
N VAL A 129 8.41 4.16 7.52
CA VAL A 129 8.93 2.94 8.20
C VAL A 129 8.01 2.49 9.33
N ALA A 130 7.73 3.36 10.31
CA ALA A 130 7.01 2.96 11.51
C ALA A 130 5.53 2.63 11.23
N ILE A 131 4.83 3.40 10.38
CA ILE A 131 3.44 3.11 10.00
C ILE A 131 3.33 1.78 9.25
N PRO A 132 4.13 1.47 8.20
CA PRO A 132 4.18 0.14 7.59
C PRO A 132 4.40 -1.00 8.58
N LEU A 133 5.36 -0.86 9.49
CA LEU A 133 5.61 -1.85 10.54
C LEU A 133 4.38 -2.04 11.44
N ARG A 134 3.77 -0.96 11.92
CA ARG A 134 2.59 -1.02 12.80
C ARG A 134 1.41 -1.68 12.12
N LEU A 135 1.10 -1.34 10.86
CA LEU A 135 0.01 -1.95 10.09
C LEU A 135 0.22 -3.46 9.93
N ALA A 136 1.41 -3.87 9.47
CA ALA A 136 1.74 -5.28 9.31
C ALA A 136 1.66 -6.05 10.64
N THR A 137 2.21 -5.49 11.72
CA THR A 137 2.18 -6.10 13.05
C THR A 137 0.75 -6.21 13.59
N ARG A 138 -0.09 -5.17 13.41
CA ARG A 138 -1.48 -5.20 13.89
C ARG A 138 -2.33 -6.20 13.12
N LEU A 139 -2.18 -6.29 11.81
CA LEU A 139 -2.83 -7.34 11.02
C LEU A 139 -2.37 -8.74 11.45
N ALA A 140 -1.06 -8.92 11.64
CA ALA A 140 -0.54 -10.21 12.13
C ALA A 140 -1.17 -10.58 13.47
N GLN A 141 -1.17 -9.70 14.45
CA GLN A 141 -1.72 -9.93 15.79
C GLN A 141 -3.24 -10.19 15.79
N ARG A 142 -3.99 -9.53 14.91
CA ARG A 142 -5.46 -9.58 14.89
C ARG A 142 -6.02 -10.69 14.00
N SER A 143 -5.29 -11.08 12.93
CA SER A 143 -5.85 -11.98 11.93
C SER A 143 -4.91 -13.12 11.51
N TRP A 144 -3.58 -12.94 11.45
CA TRP A 144 -2.71 -13.90 10.78
C TRP A 144 -2.02 -14.89 11.72
N LEU A 145 -1.71 -14.49 12.96
CA LEU A 145 -1.07 -15.40 13.93
C LEU A 145 -1.93 -16.63 14.20
N HIS A 146 -1.29 -17.78 14.30
CA HIS A 146 -1.90 -19.09 14.55
C HIS A 146 -2.87 -19.57 13.44
N ARG A 147 -2.71 -19.03 12.21
CA ARG A 147 -3.50 -19.42 11.03
C ARG A 147 -2.63 -19.86 9.85
N ASP A 148 -1.49 -20.49 10.11
CA ASP A 148 -0.41 -20.75 9.15
C ASP A 148 -0.88 -21.45 7.87
N LEU A 149 -1.71 -22.48 7.96
CA LEU A 149 -2.26 -23.16 6.79
C LEU A 149 -3.09 -22.21 5.94
N ARG A 150 -4.03 -21.48 6.58
CA ARG A 150 -4.88 -20.52 5.88
C ARG A 150 -4.06 -19.39 5.27
N ASN A 151 -3.01 -18.92 5.94
CA ASN A 151 -2.14 -17.87 5.42
C ASN A 151 -1.45 -18.32 4.12
N ARG A 152 -0.96 -19.55 4.08
CA ARG A 152 -0.34 -20.17 2.90
C ARG A 152 -1.35 -20.41 1.79
N GLU A 153 -2.52 -20.97 2.09
CA GLU A 153 -3.61 -21.20 1.14
C GLU A 153 -4.09 -19.90 0.49
N ARG A 154 -4.22 -18.84 1.30
CA ARG A 154 -4.59 -17.49 0.84
C ARG A 154 -3.42 -16.73 0.23
N ASN A 155 -2.22 -17.30 0.21
CA ASN A 155 -1.00 -16.64 -0.31
C ASN A 155 -0.82 -15.21 0.22
N ARG A 156 -1.00 -15.01 1.55
CA ARG A 156 -1.00 -13.68 2.17
C ARG A 156 0.31 -12.95 1.99
N ASN A 157 0.19 -11.64 1.76
CA ASN A 157 1.35 -10.83 1.41
C ASN A 157 1.28 -9.41 1.97
N VAL A 158 2.43 -8.88 2.32
CA VAL A 158 2.66 -7.44 2.57
C VAL A 158 3.55 -6.91 1.45
N VAL A 159 3.10 -5.86 0.77
CA VAL A 159 3.89 -5.16 -0.24
C VAL A 159 4.18 -3.74 0.25
N ASN A 160 5.45 -3.47 0.54
CA ASN A 160 5.92 -2.16 0.95
C ASN A 160 6.37 -1.36 -0.30
N VAL A 161 5.72 -0.24 -0.59
CA VAL A 161 6.13 0.64 -1.69
C VAL A 161 7.33 1.48 -1.25
N SER A 162 8.50 1.06 -1.71
CA SER A 162 9.79 1.70 -1.49
C SER A 162 10.10 2.72 -2.60
N SER A 163 11.35 2.80 -3.02
CA SER A 163 11.83 3.63 -4.12
C SER A 163 13.16 3.11 -4.62
N LEU A 164 13.47 3.37 -5.89
CA LEU A 164 14.79 3.08 -6.44
C LEU A 164 15.90 3.90 -5.74
N SER A 165 15.57 5.06 -5.20
CA SER A 165 16.50 5.88 -4.39
C SER A 165 16.93 5.20 -3.08
N ALA A 166 16.26 4.15 -2.65
CA ALA A 166 16.70 3.33 -1.51
C ALA A 166 18.02 2.58 -1.76
N SER A 167 18.39 2.40 -3.02
CA SER A 167 19.61 1.67 -3.45
C SER A 167 20.49 2.43 -4.41
N ARG A 168 19.95 3.46 -5.07
CA ARG A 168 20.70 4.35 -5.99
C ARG A 168 20.75 5.76 -5.42
N VAL A 169 21.89 6.41 -5.57
CA VAL A 169 22.07 7.81 -5.14
C VAL A 169 21.68 8.75 -6.27
N TYR A 170 20.77 9.66 -5.96
CA TYR A 170 20.34 10.71 -6.86
C TYR A 170 20.67 12.08 -6.26
N PRO A 171 21.12 13.07 -7.07
CA PRO A 171 21.23 14.44 -6.63
C PRO A 171 19.84 15.04 -6.32
N GLY A 172 19.81 16.21 -5.67
CA GLY A 172 18.55 16.93 -5.45
C GLY A 172 17.89 16.68 -4.10
N GLY A 173 18.68 16.49 -3.04
CA GLY A 173 18.19 16.58 -1.66
C GLY A 173 17.35 15.42 -1.18
N GLN A 174 17.62 14.22 -1.67
CA GLN A 174 16.86 13.01 -1.34
C GLN A 174 17.40 12.23 -0.13
N ALA A 175 18.45 12.69 0.54
CA ALA A 175 19.19 11.90 1.52
C ALA A 175 18.28 11.28 2.61
N VAL A 176 17.42 12.09 3.25
CA VAL A 176 16.53 11.61 4.32
C VAL A 176 15.45 10.68 3.78
N TYR A 177 14.81 11.06 2.68
CA TYR A 177 13.81 10.21 2.02
C TYR A 177 14.41 8.86 1.60
N ALA A 178 15.53 8.89 0.88
CA ALA A 178 16.23 7.68 0.41
C ALA A 178 16.64 6.77 1.58
N SER A 179 17.17 7.35 2.67
CA SER A 179 17.52 6.62 3.89
C SER A 179 16.30 5.95 4.51
N SER A 180 15.15 6.62 4.59
CA SER A 180 13.92 6.02 5.10
C SER A 180 13.43 4.86 4.22
N LYS A 181 13.56 4.97 2.89
CA LYS A 181 13.20 3.90 1.96
C LYS A 181 14.20 2.72 1.98
N ALA A 182 15.48 3.00 2.23
CA ALA A 182 16.48 1.95 2.47
C ALA A 182 16.18 1.19 3.78
N ALA A 183 15.81 1.92 4.84
CA ALA A 183 15.36 1.31 6.09
C ALA A 183 14.10 0.43 5.88
N LEU A 184 13.14 0.88 5.08
CA LEU A 184 11.95 0.09 4.73
C LEU A 184 12.32 -1.19 3.96
N ASN A 185 13.29 -1.15 3.04
CA ASN A 185 13.78 -2.33 2.34
C ASN A 185 14.42 -3.34 3.29
N HIS A 186 15.19 -2.86 4.28
CA HIS A 186 15.80 -3.73 5.27
C HIS A 186 14.76 -4.34 6.21
N LEU A 187 13.84 -3.51 6.71
CA LEU A 187 12.69 -3.96 7.51
C LEU A 187 11.86 -5.03 6.78
N THR A 188 11.62 -4.85 5.47
CA THR A 188 10.91 -5.84 4.63
C THR A 188 11.53 -7.22 4.72
N ARG A 189 12.88 -7.32 4.68
CA ARG A 189 13.59 -8.61 4.75
C ARG A 189 13.49 -9.24 6.14
N HIS A 190 13.53 -8.45 7.20
CA HIS A 190 13.32 -8.94 8.57
C HIS A 190 11.90 -9.46 8.76
N LEU A 191 10.90 -8.66 8.36
CA LEU A 191 9.51 -9.08 8.43
C LEU A 191 9.23 -10.33 7.57
N ALA A 192 9.90 -10.47 6.43
CA ALA A 192 9.78 -11.66 5.58
C ALA A 192 10.27 -12.93 6.29
N ALA A 193 11.34 -12.83 7.08
CA ALA A 193 11.84 -13.95 7.88
C ALA A 193 10.88 -14.28 9.03
N GLU A 194 10.47 -13.27 9.81
CA GLU A 194 9.60 -13.45 10.98
C GLU A 194 8.18 -13.89 10.59
N PHE A 195 7.57 -13.26 9.57
CA PHE A 195 6.20 -13.58 9.15
C PHE A 195 6.11 -14.86 8.32
N GLY A 196 7.24 -15.25 7.69
CA GLY A 196 7.36 -16.53 7.01
C GLY A 196 7.13 -17.74 7.94
N GLU A 197 7.43 -17.61 9.23
CA GLU A 197 7.19 -18.66 10.23
C GLU A 197 5.71 -19.03 10.31
N PHE A 198 4.80 -18.05 10.20
CA PHE A 198 3.35 -18.29 10.16
C PHE A 198 2.73 -18.13 8.76
N GLY A 199 3.54 -18.24 7.71
CA GLY A 199 3.05 -18.39 6.33
C GLY A 199 2.60 -17.10 5.65
N VAL A 200 3.04 -15.91 6.09
CA VAL A 200 2.79 -14.62 5.45
C VAL A 200 4.05 -14.12 4.77
N ARG A 201 3.93 -13.72 3.52
CA ARG A 201 5.03 -13.17 2.72
C ARG A 201 5.15 -11.67 2.96
N VAL A 202 6.36 -11.13 2.85
CA VAL A 202 6.60 -9.69 2.92
C VAL A 202 7.60 -9.31 1.83
N ASN A 203 7.22 -8.38 0.96
CA ASN A 203 8.04 -7.93 -0.16
C ASN A 203 8.05 -6.41 -0.25
N ALA A 204 8.97 -5.84 -1.01
CA ALA A 204 9.00 -4.43 -1.34
C ALA A 204 8.99 -4.22 -2.86
N LEU A 205 8.39 -3.12 -3.27
CA LEU A 205 8.43 -2.59 -4.62
C LEU A 205 9.29 -1.32 -4.62
N ALA A 206 10.30 -1.25 -5.46
CA ALA A 206 11.20 -0.11 -5.56
C ALA A 206 11.11 0.54 -6.96
N PRO A 207 10.06 1.36 -7.20
CA PRO A 207 9.88 2.01 -8.49
C PRO A 207 10.88 3.15 -8.68
N ASN A 208 11.26 3.37 -9.94
CA ASN A 208 11.81 4.64 -10.39
C ASN A 208 10.70 5.69 -10.43
N THR A 209 11.02 6.92 -10.81
CA THR A 209 10.08 8.03 -10.82
C THR A 209 8.91 7.77 -11.76
N PHE A 210 7.69 7.78 -11.24
CA PHE A 210 6.46 7.65 -12.02
C PHE A 210 5.58 8.90 -11.86
N PRO A 211 4.83 9.28 -12.88
CA PRO A 211 4.63 8.63 -14.18
C PRO A 211 5.72 8.95 -15.22
N SER A 212 6.76 9.72 -14.90
CA SER A 212 7.66 10.31 -15.91
C SER A 212 8.71 9.34 -16.49
N ILE A 213 9.18 8.35 -15.73
CA ILE A 213 10.17 7.36 -16.20
C ILE A 213 9.50 5.99 -16.37
N VAL A 214 8.66 5.61 -15.41
CA VAL A 214 7.88 4.37 -15.48
C VAL A 214 6.40 4.75 -15.42
N SER A 215 5.53 4.06 -16.18
CA SER A 215 4.09 4.35 -16.07
C SER A 215 3.55 3.96 -14.71
N THR A 216 2.55 4.69 -14.23
CA THR A 216 1.90 4.38 -12.94
C THR A 216 1.24 3.00 -12.99
N GLU A 217 0.70 2.62 -14.14
CA GLU A 217 0.08 1.33 -14.40
C GLU A 217 1.11 0.20 -14.25
N THR A 218 2.30 0.34 -14.83
CA THR A 218 3.40 -0.64 -14.65
C THR A 218 3.77 -0.83 -13.18
N VAL A 219 3.75 0.25 -12.38
CA VAL A 219 4.00 0.15 -10.95
C VAL A 219 2.85 -0.55 -10.22
N ALA A 220 1.60 -0.28 -10.61
CA ALA A 220 0.42 -0.96 -10.07
C ALA A 220 0.42 -2.46 -10.42
N ASP A 221 0.75 -2.82 -11.65
CA ASP A 221 0.87 -4.21 -12.12
C ASP A 221 1.95 -4.97 -11.34
N ALA A 222 3.05 -4.31 -11.00
CA ALA A 222 4.13 -4.92 -10.22
C ALA A 222 3.69 -5.26 -8.78
N ILE A 223 2.73 -4.54 -8.19
CA ILE A 223 2.12 -4.91 -6.90
C ILE A 223 1.39 -6.25 -7.05
N VAL A 224 0.54 -6.38 -8.08
CA VAL A 224 -0.25 -7.59 -8.33
C VAL A 224 0.66 -8.77 -8.69
N ARG A 225 1.72 -8.52 -9.45
CA ARG A 225 2.74 -9.54 -9.72
C ARG A 225 3.38 -10.08 -8.44
N LEU A 226 3.81 -9.21 -7.52
CA LEU A 226 4.33 -9.62 -6.20
C LEU A 226 3.27 -10.35 -5.36
N ASP A 227 1.99 -10.01 -5.53
CA ASP A 227 0.91 -10.69 -4.83
C ASP A 227 0.64 -12.10 -5.39
N ALA A 228 0.77 -12.28 -6.70
CA ALA A 228 0.55 -13.57 -7.36
C ALA A 228 1.72 -14.56 -7.19
N GLU A 229 2.97 -14.06 -7.11
CA GLU A 229 4.16 -14.89 -6.92
C GLU A 229 4.21 -15.51 -5.51
N SER A 230 5.07 -16.52 -5.31
CA SER A 230 5.30 -17.15 -4.00
C SER A 230 6.54 -16.61 -3.28
N VAL A 231 7.19 -15.57 -3.82
CA VAL A 231 8.43 -15.02 -3.27
C VAL A 231 8.18 -14.22 -1.98
N THR A 232 9.18 -14.22 -1.10
CA THR A 232 9.21 -13.40 0.12
C THR A 232 10.60 -12.80 0.33
N GLY A 233 10.69 -11.64 0.96
CA GLY A 233 11.95 -10.92 1.21
C GLY A 233 12.52 -10.20 -0.02
N ARG A 234 11.80 -10.21 -1.16
CA ARG A 234 12.23 -9.58 -2.41
C ARG A 234 12.03 -8.07 -2.36
N VAL A 235 12.98 -7.35 -2.92
CA VAL A 235 12.84 -5.95 -3.32
C VAL A 235 12.79 -5.91 -4.84
N LEU A 236 11.59 -5.79 -5.41
CA LEU A 236 11.38 -5.73 -6.85
C LEU A 236 11.63 -4.31 -7.34
N VAL A 237 12.66 -4.14 -8.18
CA VAL A 237 12.91 -2.87 -8.87
C VAL A 237 11.99 -2.77 -10.08
N VAL A 238 11.34 -1.61 -10.25
CA VAL A 238 10.56 -1.27 -11.43
C VAL A 238 11.18 -0.05 -12.09
N ASP A 239 11.86 -0.29 -13.21
CA ASP A 239 12.56 0.71 -14.01
C ASP A 239 12.18 0.56 -15.49
N ALA A 240 12.45 1.58 -16.31
CA ALA A 240 12.15 1.55 -17.74
C ALA A 240 12.85 0.39 -18.46
N ASP A 241 14.09 0.11 -18.08
CA ASP A 241 14.88 -0.98 -18.69
C ASP A 241 14.31 -2.38 -18.35
N ALA A 242 13.80 -2.57 -17.13
CA ALA A 242 13.20 -3.83 -16.70
C ALA A 242 11.82 -4.09 -17.35
N ALA A 243 11.11 -3.05 -17.77
CA ALA A 243 9.84 -3.18 -18.46
C ALA A 243 10.03 -3.67 -19.92
N ALA A 244 11.14 -3.34 -20.55
CA ALA A 244 11.48 -3.78 -21.92
C ALA A 244 11.85 -5.28 -21.99
N GLU A 245 12.52 -5.81 -20.95
CA GLU A 245 12.88 -7.24 -20.88
C GLU A 245 11.67 -8.15 -20.59
N ALA A 246 10.63 -7.64 -19.95
CA ALA A 246 9.42 -8.43 -19.65
C ALA A 246 8.42 -8.47 -20.82
N ALA A 247 8.60 -7.63 -21.84
CA ALA A 247 7.77 -7.54 -23.04
C ALA A 247 8.37 -8.24 -24.28
N SER A 248 9.60 -8.74 -24.18
CA SER A 248 10.31 -9.53 -25.19
C SER A 248 10.24 -11.03 -24.90
#